data_3eba33a8e5765e7689dda48ad3e95d66
#
_entry.id   3eba33a8e5765e7689dda48ad3e95d66
#
_cell.length_a   1.000
_cell.length_b   1.000
_cell.length_c   1.000
_cell.angle_alpha   90.00
_cell.angle_beta   90.00
_cell.angle_gamma   90.00
#
_symmetry.space_group_name_H-M   'P 1'
#
loop_
_entity.id
_entity.type
_entity.pdbx_description
1 polymer ?
#
loop_
_entity_poly.entity_id
_entity_poly.type
_entity_poly.pdbx_seq_one_letter_code
_entity_poly.pdbx_strand_id
1 'polypeptide(L)'
;DKEYKRKLLLQEGQVVYQNTTSKVDYKQSQLGTPDYSDLLLDKYISVIEIANPMHSLWSDGRWNKLTMAHGCYWGKCTFCDISLDYIKVYEPIAAQLLVDRMEELIAQTGESGFHFVDEAAPPSRMKALALEIIARKLTVTWWTNIRFEKNFTSSLCQLLKASGCIAVSGGLEVASDRLLKLIDKGVTVAQVAQVTRNFTQAN
;
A
#
# COMPACT_ATOMS: atom_id res chain seq x y z
N ASP A 1 2.33 25.07 -13.30
CA ASP A 1 1.04 24.32 -13.22
C ASP A 1 1.12 23.08 -14.09
N LYS A 2 0.99 21.89 -13.45
CA LYS A 2 0.90 20.65 -14.20
C LYS A 2 -0.48 20.54 -14.84
N GLU A 3 -0.54 20.32 -16.14
CA GLU A 3 -1.79 20.04 -16.82
C GLU A 3 -2.14 18.55 -16.71
N TYR A 4 -3.26 18.25 -16.05
CA TYR A 4 -3.74 16.88 -15.87
C TYR A 4 -4.74 16.50 -16.95
N LYS A 5 -4.74 15.22 -17.31
CA LYS A 5 -5.68 14.64 -18.28
C LYS A 5 -7.12 14.74 -17.80
N ARG A 6 -7.35 14.50 -16.53
CA ARG A 6 -8.66 14.50 -15.88
C ARG A 6 -8.66 15.47 -14.71
N LYS A 7 -9.65 16.35 -14.65
CA LYS A 7 -9.78 17.34 -13.59
C LYS A 7 -11.25 17.44 -13.16
N LEU A 8 -11.45 17.61 -11.87
CA LEU A 8 -12.70 18.10 -11.31
C LEU A 8 -12.44 19.54 -10.84
N LEU A 9 -13.18 20.47 -11.36
CA LEU A 9 -13.03 21.89 -11.07
C LEU A 9 -14.34 22.43 -10.49
N LEU A 10 -14.23 23.30 -9.50
CA LEU A 10 -15.39 24.09 -9.04
C LEU A 10 -15.45 25.37 -9.87
N GLN A 11 -16.47 25.49 -10.71
CA GLN A 11 -16.72 26.68 -11.53
C GLN A 11 -18.12 27.19 -11.24
N GLU A 12 -18.23 28.45 -10.83
CA GLU A 12 -19.51 29.11 -10.50
C GLU A 12 -20.39 28.29 -9.54
N GLY A 13 -19.78 27.61 -8.55
CA GLY A 13 -20.48 26.77 -7.58
C GLY A 13 -20.89 25.40 -8.07
N GLN A 14 -20.55 25.01 -9.32
CA GLN A 14 -20.81 23.69 -9.88
C GLN A 14 -19.52 22.91 -10.08
N VAL A 15 -19.59 21.60 -9.85
CA VAL A 15 -18.46 20.70 -10.12
C VAL A 15 -18.46 20.34 -11.61
N VAL A 16 -17.40 20.76 -12.31
CA VAL A 16 -17.21 20.48 -13.74
C VAL A 16 -16.13 19.44 -13.91
N TYR A 17 -16.42 18.37 -14.62
CA TYR A 17 -15.45 17.35 -15.02
C TYR A 17 -14.88 17.69 -16.39
N GLN A 18 -13.56 17.81 -16.46
CA GLN A 18 -12.82 18.00 -17.70
C GLN A 18 -11.94 16.77 -17.98
N ASN A 19 -12.09 16.20 -19.18
CA ASN A 19 -11.24 15.11 -19.66
C ASN A 19 -10.57 15.52 -20.98
N THR A 20 -9.25 15.73 -20.92
CA THR A 20 -8.45 16.11 -22.08
C THR A 20 -7.75 14.86 -22.63
N THR A 21 -8.36 14.21 -23.62
CA THR A 21 -7.87 12.94 -24.19
C THR A 21 -6.51 13.02 -24.89
N SER A 22 -6.08 14.23 -25.26
CA SER A 22 -4.74 14.48 -25.86
C SER A 22 -3.59 14.44 -24.86
N LYS A 23 -3.88 14.44 -23.53
CA LYS A 23 -2.86 14.37 -22.48
C LYS A 23 -2.60 12.93 -22.08
N VAL A 24 -1.35 12.63 -21.77
CA VAL A 24 -0.93 11.32 -21.23
C VAL A 24 -0.98 11.39 -19.70
N ASP A 25 -1.41 10.31 -19.05
CA ASP A 25 -1.36 10.22 -17.60
C ASP A 25 0.11 10.16 -17.12
N TYR A 26 0.40 10.77 -15.98
CA TYR A 26 1.72 10.69 -15.37
C TYR A 26 1.94 9.28 -14.78
N LYS A 27 3.16 8.79 -14.92
CA LYS A 27 3.57 7.55 -14.25
C LYS A 27 3.64 7.76 -12.74
N GLN A 28 3.39 6.71 -11.98
CA GLN A 28 3.46 6.75 -10.51
C GLN A 28 4.81 7.26 -9.99
N SER A 29 5.91 6.96 -10.68
CA SER A 29 7.25 7.46 -10.35
C SER A 29 7.45 8.96 -10.59
N GLN A 30 6.61 9.58 -11.42
CA GLN A 30 6.66 11.01 -11.76
C GLN A 30 5.78 11.87 -10.84
N LEU A 31 4.94 11.24 -10.02
CA LEU A 31 4.16 11.94 -9.01
C LEU A 31 5.10 12.39 -7.88
N GLY A 32 4.77 13.52 -7.26
CA GLY A 32 5.47 14.00 -6.07
C GLY A 32 5.14 13.19 -4.82
N THR A 33 5.77 13.53 -3.72
CA THR A 33 5.36 13.12 -2.39
C THR A 33 4.03 13.77 -2.04
N PRO A 34 3.10 13.06 -1.35
CA PRO A 34 1.89 13.68 -0.83
C PRO A 34 2.22 14.90 0.04
N ASP A 35 1.45 15.95 -0.10
CA ASP A 35 1.60 17.17 0.71
C ASP A 35 0.46 17.26 1.71
N TYR A 36 0.79 17.24 2.99
CA TYR A 36 -0.14 17.34 4.13
C TYR A 36 -0.01 18.67 4.88
N SER A 37 0.73 19.63 4.33
CA SER A 37 1.06 20.88 5.02
C SER A 37 -0.15 21.76 5.34
N ASP A 38 -1.25 21.61 4.61
CA ASP A 38 -2.52 22.33 4.81
C ASP A 38 -3.51 21.58 5.71
N LEU A 39 -3.17 20.37 6.15
CA LEU A 39 -4.03 19.56 7.03
C LEU A 39 -3.75 19.86 8.51
N LEU A 40 -4.82 19.99 9.28
CA LEU A 40 -4.76 20.18 10.73
C LEU A 40 -4.57 18.80 11.41
N LEU A 41 -3.40 18.18 11.23
CA LEU A 41 -3.13 16.79 11.63
C LEU A 41 -3.33 16.56 13.14
N ASP A 42 -3.08 17.56 13.98
CA ASP A 42 -3.30 17.56 15.42
C ASP A 42 -4.77 17.45 15.84
N LYS A 43 -5.70 17.76 14.93
CA LYS A 43 -7.15 17.65 15.15
C LYS A 43 -7.76 16.34 14.74
N TYR A 44 -7.01 15.47 14.07
CA TYR A 44 -7.49 14.14 13.75
C TYR A 44 -7.46 13.23 14.99
N ILE A 45 -8.60 12.60 15.28
CA ILE A 45 -8.74 11.72 16.45
C ILE A 45 -7.83 10.50 16.27
N SER A 46 -7.00 10.25 17.28
CA SER A 46 -6.23 9.01 17.35
C SER A 46 -7.14 7.83 17.72
N VAL A 47 -7.06 6.76 16.97
CA VAL A 47 -7.90 5.55 17.18
C VAL A 47 -7.51 4.75 18.42
N ILE A 48 -6.43 5.09 19.12
CA ILE A 48 -6.13 4.59 20.47
C ILE A 48 -7.30 4.82 21.44
N GLU A 49 -8.13 5.81 21.17
CA GLU A 49 -9.33 6.12 21.96
C GLU A 49 -10.53 5.21 21.65
N ILE A 50 -10.45 4.36 20.62
CA ILE A 50 -11.50 3.42 20.24
C ILE A 50 -11.11 2.02 20.71
N ALA A 51 -11.99 1.36 21.45
CA ALA A 51 -11.73 0.08 22.12
C ALA A 51 -11.44 -1.12 21.19
N ASN A 52 -11.54 -1.00 19.87
CA ASN A 52 -11.28 -2.08 18.94
C ASN A 52 -9.85 -2.02 18.38
N PRO A 53 -8.95 -2.97 18.73
CA PRO A 53 -7.55 -2.97 18.26
C PRO A 53 -7.38 -3.00 16.74
N MET A 54 -8.35 -3.54 16.00
CA MET A 54 -8.31 -3.54 14.53
C MET A 54 -8.41 -2.13 13.95
N HIS A 55 -9.09 -1.22 14.61
CA HIS A 55 -9.21 0.16 14.16
C HIS A 55 -7.89 0.93 14.27
N SER A 56 -7.01 0.58 15.20
CA SER A 56 -5.72 1.26 15.35
C SER A 56 -4.80 1.07 14.14
N LEU A 57 -4.91 -0.06 13.42
CA LEU A 57 -4.18 -0.27 12.18
C LEU A 57 -4.83 0.44 10.97
N TRP A 58 -6.17 0.46 10.90
CA TRP A 58 -6.88 0.92 9.70
C TRP A 58 -7.18 2.41 9.68
N SER A 59 -7.38 3.02 10.82
CA SER A 59 -7.95 4.37 10.95
C SER A 59 -7.09 5.34 11.75
N ASP A 60 -5.90 4.96 12.19
CA ASP A 60 -5.02 5.90 12.87
C ASP A 60 -4.59 6.99 11.87
N GLY A 61 -4.99 8.23 12.12
CA GLY A 61 -4.66 9.39 11.30
C GLY A 61 -3.16 9.71 11.24
N ARG A 62 -2.37 9.06 12.08
CA ARG A 62 -0.91 9.22 12.13
C ARG A 62 -0.14 8.37 11.13
N TRP A 63 -0.82 7.51 10.35
CA TRP A 63 -0.18 6.76 9.28
C TRP A 63 -0.01 7.64 8.04
N ASN A 64 1.23 7.95 7.68
CA ASN A 64 1.55 8.46 6.36
C ASN A 64 1.17 7.45 5.29
N LYS A 65 0.52 7.89 4.22
CA LYS A 65 0.01 7.00 3.16
C LYS A 65 0.92 7.06 1.94
N LEU A 66 1.43 5.92 1.52
CA LEU A 66 2.21 5.75 0.30
C LEU A 66 1.77 4.46 -0.42
N THR A 67 2.28 4.25 -1.62
CA THR A 67 2.02 3.05 -2.44
C THR A 67 3.34 2.54 -3.01
N MET A 68 3.65 1.26 -2.85
CA MET A 68 4.85 0.62 -3.44
C MET A 68 4.68 0.38 -4.92
N ALA A 69 3.44 0.10 -5.34
CA ALA A 69 3.09 -0.10 -6.73
C ALA A 69 1.63 0.29 -6.97
N HIS A 70 1.37 1.08 -8.01
CA HIS A 70 0.02 1.30 -8.47
C HIS A 70 -0.53 0.04 -9.13
N GLY A 71 -1.80 -0.26 -8.91
CA GLY A 71 -2.48 -1.41 -9.50
C GLY A 71 -2.12 -2.76 -8.88
N CYS A 72 -2.80 -3.79 -9.35
CA CYS A 72 -2.63 -5.15 -8.87
C CYS A 72 -1.78 -5.98 -9.84
N TYR A 73 -0.62 -6.47 -9.39
CA TYR A 73 0.26 -7.30 -10.22
C TYR A 73 -0.33 -8.68 -10.58
N TRP A 74 -1.34 -9.14 -9.87
CA TRP A 74 -2.02 -10.40 -10.21
C TRP A 74 -3.09 -10.19 -11.28
N GLY A 75 -4.05 -9.31 -11.06
CA GLY A 75 -5.05 -8.88 -12.04
C GLY A 75 -5.90 -9.98 -12.66
N LYS A 76 -6.16 -11.12 -11.98
CA LYS A 76 -6.86 -12.29 -12.55
C LYS A 76 -8.10 -12.72 -11.77
N CYS A 77 -8.32 -12.17 -10.57
CA CYS A 77 -9.45 -12.58 -9.75
C CYS A 77 -10.77 -12.29 -10.44
N THR A 78 -11.64 -13.30 -10.57
CA THR A 78 -12.90 -13.20 -11.32
C THR A 78 -13.96 -12.31 -10.67
N PHE A 79 -13.82 -12.02 -9.38
CA PHE A 79 -14.71 -11.12 -8.64
C PHE A 79 -14.25 -9.66 -8.67
N CYS A 80 -13.02 -9.41 -9.14
CA CYS A 80 -12.44 -8.07 -9.19
C CYS A 80 -12.68 -7.44 -10.56
N ASP A 81 -13.08 -6.17 -10.61
CA ASP A 81 -13.17 -5.45 -11.89
C ASP A 81 -11.77 -5.03 -12.37
N ILE A 82 -11.13 -5.96 -13.07
CA ILE A 82 -9.79 -5.77 -13.64
C ILE A 82 -9.75 -4.79 -14.83
N SER A 83 -10.90 -4.26 -15.27
CA SER A 83 -10.96 -3.25 -16.32
C SER A 83 -10.67 -1.84 -15.79
N LEU A 84 -10.81 -1.64 -14.49
CA LEU A 84 -10.55 -0.35 -13.83
C LEU A 84 -9.06 0.01 -13.89
N ASP A 85 -8.77 1.23 -14.29
CA ASP A 85 -7.39 1.71 -14.50
C ASP A 85 -6.50 1.50 -13.27
N TYR A 86 -7.03 1.73 -12.07
CA TYR A 86 -6.27 1.59 -10.81
C TYR A 86 -5.96 0.13 -10.43
N ILE A 87 -6.60 -0.85 -11.08
CA ILE A 87 -6.28 -2.29 -10.95
C ILE A 87 -5.41 -2.75 -12.11
N LYS A 88 -5.78 -2.34 -13.34
CA LYS A 88 -5.19 -2.83 -14.60
C LYS A 88 -3.76 -2.35 -14.83
N VAL A 89 -3.49 -1.10 -14.48
CA VAL A 89 -2.19 -0.46 -14.76
C VAL A 89 -1.24 -0.73 -13.60
N TYR A 90 -0.36 -1.71 -13.74
CA TYR A 90 0.63 -2.03 -12.73
C TYR A 90 1.92 -1.20 -12.92
N GLU A 91 2.21 -0.30 -11.99
CA GLU A 91 3.39 0.58 -12.01
C GLU A 91 4.12 0.55 -10.67
N PRO A 92 5.20 -0.24 -10.54
CA PRO A 92 6.00 -0.27 -9.32
C PRO A 92 6.92 0.95 -9.20
N ILE A 93 7.16 1.38 -7.95
CA ILE A 93 8.07 2.47 -7.60
C ILE A 93 9.42 1.87 -7.16
N ALA A 94 10.54 2.52 -7.50
CA ALA A 94 11.84 2.14 -7.00
C ALA A 94 11.94 2.35 -5.48
N ALA A 95 12.60 1.43 -4.76
CA ALA A 95 12.71 1.49 -3.31
C ALA A 95 13.38 2.77 -2.81
N GLN A 96 14.41 3.25 -3.52
CA GLN A 96 15.11 4.50 -3.20
C GLN A 96 14.14 5.69 -3.20
N LEU A 97 13.38 5.86 -4.30
CA LEU A 97 12.39 6.94 -4.41
C LEU A 97 11.30 6.82 -3.35
N LEU A 98 10.92 5.59 -2.99
CA LEU A 98 9.90 5.37 -1.97
C LEU A 98 10.41 5.79 -0.58
N VAL A 99 11.67 5.48 -0.26
CA VAL A 99 12.28 5.91 1.00
C VAL A 99 12.57 7.42 1.01
N ASP A 100 12.95 8.03 -0.12
CA ASP A 100 13.03 9.49 -0.24
C ASP A 100 11.69 10.15 0.16
N ARG A 101 10.57 9.64 -0.35
CA ARG A 101 9.23 10.11 0.01
C ARG A 101 8.88 9.86 1.48
N MET A 102 9.36 8.75 2.06
CA MET A 102 9.17 8.51 3.49
C MET A 102 9.90 9.56 4.34
N GLU A 103 11.14 9.89 4.00
CA GLU A 103 11.92 10.91 4.69
C GLU A 103 11.28 12.30 4.56
N GLU A 104 10.78 12.66 3.37
CA GLU A 104 10.04 13.90 3.13
C GLU A 104 8.75 13.97 3.98
N LEU A 105 7.99 12.89 4.07
CA LEU A 105 6.77 12.83 4.88
C LEU A 105 7.07 12.92 6.38
N ILE A 106 8.12 12.27 6.86
CA ILE A 106 8.55 12.41 8.26
C ILE A 106 8.89 13.87 8.56
N ALA A 107 9.61 14.54 7.65
CA ALA A 107 9.95 15.95 7.83
C ALA A 107 8.72 16.87 7.82
N GLN A 108 7.69 16.54 7.03
CA GLN A 108 6.43 17.29 6.96
C GLN A 108 5.54 17.09 8.19
N THR A 109 5.35 15.84 8.59
CA THR A 109 4.29 15.46 9.55
C THR A 109 4.82 15.22 10.96
N GLY A 110 6.13 14.96 11.10
CA GLY A 110 6.73 14.49 12.36
C GLY A 110 6.42 13.01 12.68
N GLU A 111 5.60 12.34 11.86
CA GLU A 111 5.15 10.96 12.09
C GLU A 111 6.00 9.96 11.32
N SER A 112 6.44 8.90 12.00
CA SER A 112 7.29 7.84 11.44
C SER A 112 6.52 6.54 11.12
N GLY A 113 5.20 6.58 11.20
CA GLY A 113 4.32 5.46 10.83
C GLY A 113 3.89 5.53 9.37
N PHE A 114 3.85 4.38 8.68
CA PHE A 114 3.46 4.29 7.28
C PHE A 114 2.45 3.19 7.02
N HIS A 115 1.39 3.52 6.31
CA HIS A 115 0.51 2.55 5.70
C HIS A 115 0.71 2.58 4.18
N PHE A 116 1.24 1.49 3.63
CA PHE A 116 1.31 1.32 2.17
C PHE A 116 -0.03 0.80 1.68
N VAL A 117 -0.76 1.69 1.00
CA VAL A 117 -2.16 1.45 0.56
C VAL A 117 -2.23 0.67 -0.77
N ASP A 118 -1.32 -0.26 -0.96
CA ASP A 118 -1.30 -1.13 -2.14
C ASP A 118 -2.53 -2.02 -2.21
N GLU A 119 -3.02 -2.31 -3.42
CA GLU A 119 -4.02 -3.35 -3.63
C GLU A 119 -3.48 -4.74 -3.25
N ALA A 120 -2.20 -4.96 -3.53
CA ALA A 120 -1.43 -6.11 -3.07
C ALA A 120 0.06 -5.78 -3.22
N ALA A 121 0.75 -5.54 -2.11
CA ALA A 121 2.18 -5.25 -2.14
C ALA A 121 2.99 -6.47 -2.60
N PRO A 122 3.81 -6.34 -3.67
CA PRO A 122 4.56 -7.47 -4.16
C PRO A 122 5.72 -7.85 -3.22
N PRO A 123 5.96 -9.14 -2.93
CA PRO A 123 7.03 -9.57 -2.03
C PRO A 123 8.41 -9.03 -2.41
N SER A 124 8.70 -8.93 -3.71
CA SER A 124 9.97 -8.39 -4.20
C SER A 124 10.14 -6.90 -3.92
N ARG A 125 9.06 -6.13 -3.97
CA ARG A 125 9.07 -4.69 -3.66
C ARG A 125 9.18 -4.47 -2.16
N MET A 126 8.46 -5.24 -1.36
CA MET A 126 8.60 -5.22 0.10
C MET A 126 10.03 -5.56 0.52
N LYS A 127 10.66 -6.57 -0.11
CA LYS A 127 12.08 -6.90 0.13
C LYS A 127 13.01 -5.73 -0.18
N ALA A 128 12.84 -5.11 -1.34
CA ALA A 128 13.67 -3.98 -1.76
C ALA A 128 13.48 -2.77 -0.82
N LEU A 129 12.25 -2.47 -0.43
CA LEU A 129 11.93 -1.42 0.55
C LEU A 129 12.60 -1.70 1.90
N ALA A 130 12.46 -2.93 2.43
CA ALA A 130 13.04 -3.31 3.71
C ALA A 130 14.57 -3.14 3.72
N LEU A 131 15.25 -3.56 2.65
CA LEU A 131 16.69 -3.39 2.51
C LEU A 131 17.10 -1.91 2.46
N GLU A 132 16.35 -1.07 1.76
CA GLU A 132 16.63 0.36 1.67
C GLU A 132 16.42 1.08 3.01
N ILE A 133 15.32 0.78 3.73
CA ILE A 133 15.04 1.30 5.08
C ILE A 133 16.22 0.97 6.02
N ILE A 134 16.66 -0.29 6.02
CA ILE A 134 17.77 -0.75 6.87
C ILE A 134 19.09 -0.08 6.45
N ALA A 135 19.37 0.02 5.16
CA ALA A 135 20.61 0.63 4.65
C ALA A 135 20.71 2.11 5.06
N ARG A 136 19.60 2.84 5.04
CA ARG A 136 19.51 4.25 5.48
C ARG A 136 19.39 4.40 7.01
N LYS A 137 19.27 3.30 7.74
CA LYS A 137 19.03 3.31 9.20
C LYS A 137 17.79 4.12 9.60
N LEU A 138 16.77 4.12 8.76
CA LEU A 138 15.55 4.86 9.00
C LEU A 138 14.70 4.13 10.04
N THR A 139 14.37 4.82 11.13
CA THR A 139 13.53 4.26 12.21
C THR A 139 12.06 4.56 11.92
N VAL A 140 11.34 3.54 11.46
CA VAL A 140 9.93 3.65 11.07
C VAL A 140 9.15 2.41 11.48
N THR A 141 7.82 2.56 11.53
CA THR A 141 6.90 1.43 11.57
C THR A 141 6.04 1.45 10.32
N TRP A 142 5.73 0.29 9.77
CA TRP A 142 4.91 0.24 8.57
C TRP A 142 4.09 -1.04 8.46
N TRP A 143 3.02 -0.99 7.68
CA TRP A 143 2.19 -2.13 7.34
C TRP A 143 1.58 -1.97 5.94
N THR A 144 1.06 -3.06 5.36
CA THR A 144 0.51 -3.06 4.01
C THR A 144 -0.44 -4.23 3.77
N ASN A 145 -1.16 -4.18 2.64
CA ASN A 145 -1.96 -5.29 2.14
C ASN A 145 -1.12 -6.19 1.24
N ILE A 146 -1.30 -7.50 1.40
CA ILE A 146 -0.59 -8.52 0.63
C ILE A 146 -1.53 -9.54 -0.01
N ARG A 147 -1.00 -10.31 -0.95
CA ARG A 147 -1.52 -11.63 -1.30
C ARG A 147 -0.65 -12.69 -0.64
N PHE A 148 -1.25 -13.75 -0.12
CA PHE A 148 -0.53 -14.82 0.58
C PHE A 148 0.29 -15.69 -0.36
N GLU A 149 1.34 -15.14 -0.96
CA GLU A 149 2.19 -15.84 -1.92
C GLU A 149 3.30 -16.63 -1.25
N LYS A 150 3.67 -17.78 -1.86
CA LYS A 150 4.74 -18.66 -1.37
C LYS A 150 6.10 -17.96 -1.20
N ASN A 151 6.29 -16.81 -1.84
CA ASN A 151 7.51 -16.00 -1.75
C ASN A 151 7.70 -15.31 -0.39
N PHE A 152 6.67 -15.27 0.45
CA PHE A 152 6.79 -14.84 1.85
C PHE A 152 7.40 -15.96 2.68
N THR A 153 8.71 -16.22 2.46
CA THR A 153 9.51 -17.17 3.24
C THR A 153 9.77 -16.65 4.65
N SER A 154 10.12 -17.52 5.58
CA SER A 154 10.50 -17.12 6.95
C SER A 154 11.58 -16.05 6.96
N SER A 155 12.63 -16.20 6.13
CA SER A 155 13.72 -15.21 6.03
C SER A 155 13.24 -13.85 5.50
N LEU A 156 12.32 -13.84 4.55
CA LEU A 156 11.72 -12.58 4.08
C LEU A 156 10.90 -11.94 5.21
N CYS A 157 10.06 -12.70 5.90
CA CYS A 157 9.26 -12.17 7.01
C CYS A 157 10.13 -11.57 8.13
N GLN A 158 11.25 -12.23 8.47
CA GLN A 158 12.24 -11.70 9.42
C GLN A 158 12.88 -10.39 8.92
N LEU A 159 13.24 -10.30 7.64
CA LEU A 159 13.75 -9.07 7.04
C LEU A 159 12.74 -7.93 7.11
N LEU A 160 11.47 -8.22 6.79
CA LEU A 160 10.38 -7.22 6.87
C LEU A 160 10.23 -6.71 8.30
N LYS A 161 10.22 -7.60 9.30
CA LYS A 161 10.21 -7.21 10.71
C LYS A 161 11.40 -6.31 11.06
N ALA A 162 12.60 -6.70 10.67
CA ALA A 162 13.82 -5.91 10.95
C ALA A 162 13.78 -4.51 10.35
N SER A 163 12.98 -4.27 9.30
CA SER A 163 12.77 -2.96 8.69
C SER A 163 11.62 -2.16 9.30
N GLY A 164 10.97 -2.67 10.36
CA GLY A 164 9.85 -2.01 11.02
C GLY A 164 8.46 -2.39 10.51
N CYS A 165 8.33 -3.47 9.71
CA CYS A 165 7.02 -4.02 9.36
C CYS A 165 6.35 -4.64 10.59
N ILE A 166 5.26 -4.06 11.04
CA ILE A 166 4.53 -4.51 12.24
C ILE A 166 3.32 -5.39 11.93
N ALA A 167 2.78 -5.29 10.73
CA ALA A 167 1.61 -6.08 10.33
C ALA A 167 1.50 -6.20 8.81
N VAL A 168 0.75 -7.21 8.40
CA VAL A 168 0.27 -7.35 7.02
C VAL A 168 -1.20 -7.74 7.05
N SER A 169 -1.97 -7.24 6.10
CA SER A 169 -3.36 -7.65 5.86
C SER A 169 -3.45 -8.35 4.51
N GLY A 170 -4.34 -9.32 4.38
CA GLY A 170 -4.51 -10.01 3.10
C GLY A 170 -5.86 -10.69 2.98
N GLY A 171 -6.44 -10.61 1.78
CA GLY A 171 -7.72 -11.25 1.46
C GLY A 171 -7.54 -12.75 1.18
N LEU A 172 -8.04 -13.61 2.07
CA LEU A 172 -8.20 -15.04 1.79
C LEU A 172 -9.43 -15.29 0.91
N GLU A 173 -10.47 -14.46 1.07
CA GLU A 173 -11.81 -14.55 0.46
C GLU A 173 -12.58 -15.78 0.95
N VAL A 174 -12.01 -16.98 0.82
CA VAL A 174 -12.67 -18.24 1.19
C VAL A 174 -11.65 -19.33 1.53
N ALA A 175 -11.88 -20.09 2.60
CA ALA A 175 -11.02 -21.21 3.01
C ALA A 175 -11.38 -22.52 2.27
N SER A 176 -11.36 -22.49 0.93
CA SER A 176 -11.65 -23.66 0.08
C SER A 176 -10.84 -23.61 -1.19
N ASP A 177 -9.95 -24.59 -1.40
CA ASP A 177 -9.10 -24.66 -2.60
C ASP A 177 -9.92 -24.72 -3.91
N ARG A 178 -11.07 -25.42 -3.87
CA ARG A 178 -11.99 -25.46 -5.01
C ARG A 178 -12.50 -24.07 -5.39
N LEU A 179 -12.92 -23.27 -4.40
CA LEU A 179 -13.43 -21.93 -4.63
C LEU A 179 -12.30 -20.94 -4.95
N LEU A 180 -11.15 -21.04 -4.28
CA LEU A 180 -9.96 -20.23 -4.61
C LEU A 180 -9.52 -20.43 -6.06
N LYS A 181 -9.60 -21.66 -6.57
CA LYS A 181 -9.35 -21.98 -7.98
C LYS A 181 -10.44 -21.38 -8.90
N LEU A 182 -11.71 -21.47 -8.50
CA LEU A 182 -12.84 -20.93 -9.26
C LEU A 182 -12.75 -19.40 -9.45
N ILE A 183 -12.34 -18.70 -8.41
CA ILE A 183 -12.18 -17.22 -8.45
C ILE A 183 -10.80 -16.78 -8.98
N ASP A 184 -9.97 -17.70 -9.45
CA ASP A 184 -8.60 -17.45 -9.93
C ASP A 184 -7.73 -16.64 -8.93
N LYS A 185 -7.86 -16.96 -7.64
CA LYS A 185 -7.09 -16.26 -6.59
C LYS A 185 -5.58 -16.56 -6.68
N GLY A 186 -5.19 -17.73 -7.21
CA GLY A 186 -3.80 -18.13 -7.41
C GLY A 186 -3.06 -18.52 -6.13
N VAL A 187 -3.78 -18.84 -5.06
CA VAL A 187 -3.25 -19.34 -3.77
C VAL A 187 -4.04 -20.54 -3.30
N THR A 188 -3.48 -21.33 -2.38
CA THR A 188 -4.18 -22.44 -1.72
C THR A 188 -4.32 -22.17 -0.23
N VAL A 189 -5.26 -22.85 0.42
CA VAL A 189 -5.46 -22.76 1.88
C VAL A 189 -4.18 -23.13 2.64
N ALA A 190 -3.50 -24.20 2.20
CA ALA A 190 -2.23 -24.63 2.81
C ALA A 190 -1.13 -23.56 2.66
N GLN A 191 -1.06 -22.91 1.50
CA GLN A 191 -0.11 -21.82 1.26
C GLN A 191 -0.41 -20.60 2.17
N VAL A 192 -1.67 -20.21 2.31
CA VAL A 192 -2.07 -19.12 3.21
C VAL A 192 -1.67 -19.45 4.64
N ALA A 193 -1.97 -20.67 5.12
CA ALA A 193 -1.59 -21.11 6.45
C ALA A 193 -0.07 -21.08 6.66
N GLN A 194 0.73 -21.49 5.67
CA GLN A 194 2.20 -21.44 5.76
C GLN A 194 2.71 -20.01 5.83
N VAL A 195 2.19 -19.11 5.00
CA VAL A 195 2.59 -17.69 4.98
C VAL A 195 2.21 -17.02 6.31
N THR A 196 1.00 -17.26 6.81
CA THR A 196 0.57 -16.75 8.13
C THR A 196 1.51 -17.23 9.24
N ARG A 197 1.88 -18.52 9.23
CA ARG A 197 2.86 -19.07 10.19
C ARG A 197 4.21 -18.37 10.08
N ASN A 198 4.71 -18.12 8.87
CA ASN A 198 5.99 -17.43 8.67
C ASN A 198 5.98 -16.02 9.26
N PHE A 199 4.90 -15.27 9.08
CA PHE A 199 4.75 -13.95 9.71
C PHE A 199 4.62 -14.04 11.23
N THR A 200 3.82 -14.97 11.76
CA THR A 200 3.66 -15.16 13.21
C THR A 200 4.99 -15.53 13.88
N GLN A 201 5.81 -16.36 13.24
CA GLN A 201 7.11 -16.75 13.77
C GLN A 201 8.20 -15.68 13.66
N ALA A 202 8.02 -14.73 12.76
CA ALA A 202 8.91 -13.58 12.63
C ALA A 202 8.64 -12.50 13.69
N ASN A 203 7.47 -12.50 14.29
CA ASN A 203 7.01 -11.46 15.23
C ASN A 203 7.71 -11.51 16.61
#